data_a377344527e3ea658b3dbd8dc01e07ec
#
_entry.id   a377344527e3ea658b3dbd8dc01e07ec
#
_cell.length_a   1.000
_cell.length_b   1.000
_cell.length_c   1.000
_cell.angle_alpha   90.00
_cell.angle_beta   90.00
_cell.angle_gamma   90.00
#
_symmetry.space_group_name_H-M   'P 1'
#
loop_
_entity.id
_entity.type
_entity.pdbx_description
1 polymer ?
#
loop_
_entity_poly.entity_id
_entity_poly.type
_entity_poly.pdbx_seq_one_letter_code
_entity_poly.pdbx_strand_id
1 'polypeptide(L)'
;MCVNARVGKTTLLRALVNEIDPAERLVTVEDNLELSIDRFPDLHPDVVALEARQANIEGRGGIELEQLVRMGLRMNPDRVMVGEVRGPELVPMLLAMTQGRDGSMCTIHAASARHVFDRALMYGLLPPYGLPVEASAHLFASAVDFVVFIGDPGARTDGRRTRTVQTVLEVVGAEGQMIAANELYTADTDGHERAVDGPPMRSTTRADLLRAGLPTDLLLRTPP
;
A
#
# COMPACT_ATOMS: atom_id res chain seq x y z
N MET A 1 -0.87 -1.57 1.92
CA MET A 1 -1.38 -1.30 3.30
C MET A 1 -2.83 -1.79 3.40
N CYS A 2 -3.15 -2.56 4.43
CA CYS A 2 -4.42 -3.29 4.49
C CYS A 2 -5.10 -3.11 5.82
N VAL A 3 -6.43 -3.01 5.83
CA VAL A 3 -7.12 -2.84 7.10
C VAL A 3 -8.64 -3.00 7.01
N ASN A 4 -9.27 -3.30 8.15
CA ASN A 4 -10.70 -3.12 8.39
C ASN A 4 -11.13 -1.63 8.23
N ALA A 5 -12.40 -1.36 7.98
CA ALA A 5 -12.90 0.00 7.82
C ALA A 5 -12.60 0.87 9.08
N ARG A 6 -12.26 2.16 8.89
CA ARG A 6 -12.06 3.19 9.92
C ARG A 6 -10.87 3.02 10.88
N VAL A 7 -9.83 2.27 10.54
CA VAL A 7 -8.68 2.01 11.44
C VAL A 7 -7.44 2.87 11.16
N GLY A 8 -7.55 3.92 10.34
CA GLY A 8 -6.45 4.89 10.16
C GLY A 8 -5.55 4.65 8.94
N LYS A 9 -6.04 3.97 7.90
CA LYS A 9 -5.31 3.78 6.61
C LYS A 9 -4.81 5.10 6.05
N THR A 10 -5.74 6.01 5.78
CA THR A 10 -5.46 7.34 5.24
C THR A 10 -4.47 8.10 6.13
N THR A 11 -4.59 7.95 7.46
CA THR A 11 -3.68 8.60 8.41
C THR A 11 -2.26 8.04 8.30
N LEU A 12 -2.10 6.71 8.23
CA LEU A 12 -0.76 6.11 8.06
C LEU A 12 -0.20 6.44 6.67
N LEU A 13 -1.02 6.36 5.61
CA LEU A 13 -0.58 6.71 4.27
C LEU A 13 -0.09 8.17 4.22
N ARG A 14 -0.82 9.11 4.82
CA ARG A 14 -0.37 10.51 4.94
C ARG A 14 0.93 10.64 5.72
N ALA A 15 1.09 9.91 6.82
CA ALA A 15 2.32 9.93 7.60
C ALA A 15 3.52 9.40 6.79
N LEU A 16 3.32 8.33 6.01
CA LEU A 16 4.37 7.79 5.14
C LEU A 16 4.69 8.73 3.97
N VAL A 17 3.68 9.38 3.39
CA VAL A 17 3.91 10.39 2.34
C VAL A 17 4.72 11.56 2.86
N ASN A 18 4.54 11.94 4.13
CA ASN A 18 5.29 13.04 4.74
C ASN A 18 6.80 12.77 4.88
N GLU A 19 7.21 11.50 4.79
CA GLU A 19 8.63 11.09 4.80
C GLU A 19 9.26 11.05 3.39
N ILE A 20 8.47 11.33 2.33
CA ILE A 20 8.97 11.38 0.95
C ILE A 20 9.71 12.69 0.73
N ASP A 21 10.79 12.65 -0.07
CA ASP A 21 11.54 13.85 -0.44
C ASP A 21 10.60 14.90 -1.07
N PRO A 22 10.58 16.14 -0.56
CA PRO A 22 9.78 17.23 -1.13
C PRO A 22 10.04 17.52 -2.61
N ALA A 23 11.19 17.14 -3.15
CA ALA A 23 11.54 17.31 -4.55
C ALA A 23 10.86 16.31 -5.48
N GLU A 24 10.27 15.23 -4.93
CA GLU A 24 9.58 14.21 -5.73
C GLU A 24 8.19 14.70 -6.17
N ARG A 25 7.86 14.40 -7.44
CA ARG A 25 6.53 14.65 -7.99
C ARG A 25 5.56 13.55 -7.58
N LEU A 26 4.49 13.92 -6.88
CA LEU A 26 3.48 13.01 -6.39
C LEU A 26 2.18 13.13 -7.19
N VAL A 27 1.58 12.00 -7.52
CA VAL A 27 0.20 11.96 -8.03
C VAL A 27 -0.65 11.14 -7.07
N THR A 28 -1.72 11.74 -6.54
CA THR A 28 -2.70 11.06 -5.71
C THR A 28 -3.96 10.76 -6.52
N VAL A 29 -4.54 9.59 -6.32
CA VAL A 29 -5.78 9.14 -6.98
C VAL A 29 -6.73 8.61 -5.92
N GLU A 30 -7.92 9.20 -5.81
CA GLU A 30 -8.88 8.89 -4.75
C GLU A 30 -10.32 8.93 -5.26
N ASP A 31 -11.21 8.18 -4.61
CA ASP A 31 -12.67 8.30 -4.83
C ASP A 31 -13.20 9.64 -4.32
N ASN A 32 -12.71 10.05 -3.16
CA ASN A 32 -12.94 11.37 -2.55
C ASN A 32 -11.61 11.85 -1.98
N LEU A 33 -11.30 13.12 -2.11
CA LEU A 33 -10.03 13.70 -1.65
C LEU A 33 -9.92 13.70 -0.13
N GLU A 34 -9.40 12.60 0.43
CA GLU A 34 -9.13 12.44 1.86
C GLU A 34 -7.66 12.68 2.23
N LEU A 35 -6.73 12.36 1.33
CA LEU A 35 -5.29 12.52 1.57
C LEU A 35 -4.91 13.99 1.72
N SER A 36 -5.49 14.86 0.89
CA SER A 36 -5.28 16.32 0.95
C SER A 36 -3.80 16.73 1.00
N ILE A 37 -2.90 16.02 0.32
CA ILE A 37 -1.46 16.29 0.29
C ILE A 37 -1.20 17.62 -0.43
N ASP A 38 -1.96 17.91 -1.48
CA ASP A 38 -1.93 19.14 -2.27
C ASP A 38 -2.21 20.42 -1.45
N ARG A 39 -2.78 20.28 -0.24
CA ARG A 39 -3.04 21.40 0.67
C ARG A 39 -1.83 21.83 1.49
N PHE A 40 -0.72 21.13 1.36
CA PHE A 40 0.51 21.39 2.10
C PHE A 40 1.70 21.59 1.15
N PRO A 41 1.66 22.64 0.29
CA PRO A 41 2.70 22.87 -0.72
C PRO A 41 4.09 23.16 -0.13
N ASP A 42 4.16 23.56 1.14
CA ASP A 42 5.43 23.75 1.85
C ASP A 42 6.12 22.40 2.14
N LEU A 43 5.36 21.30 2.21
CA LEU A 43 5.90 19.96 2.42
C LEU A 43 6.11 19.22 1.09
N HIS A 44 5.17 19.37 0.16
CA HIS A 44 5.22 18.74 -1.16
C HIS A 44 4.76 19.74 -2.22
N PRO A 45 5.68 20.45 -2.86
CA PRO A 45 5.34 21.51 -3.83
C PRO A 45 4.80 20.98 -5.16
N ASP A 46 5.13 19.76 -5.55
CA ASP A 46 4.71 19.16 -6.83
C ASP A 46 3.76 17.97 -6.62
N VAL A 47 2.49 18.29 -6.32
CA VAL A 47 1.44 17.29 -6.13
C VAL A 47 0.30 17.52 -7.11
N VAL A 48 -0.13 16.45 -7.78
CA VAL A 48 -1.36 16.42 -8.57
C VAL A 48 -2.38 15.50 -7.90
N ALA A 49 -3.47 16.07 -7.40
CA ALA A 49 -4.57 15.33 -6.79
C ALA A 49 -5.67 15.07 -7.82
N LEU A 50 -5.99 13.79 -8.03
CA LEU A 50 -7.03 13.33 -8.96
C LEU A 50 -8.16 12.69 -8.17
N GLU A 51 -9.40 13.14 -8.42
CA GLU A 51 -10.60 12.62 -7.79
C GLU A 51 -11.51 11.95 -8.81
N ALA A 52 -12.03 10.77 -8.46
CA ALA A 52 -13.03 10.09 -9.26
C ALA A 52 -14.33 10.89 -9.32
N ARG A 53 -15.05 10.73 -10.40
CA ARG A 53 -16.34 11.40 -10.57
C ARG A 53 -17.41 10.40 -10.89
N GLN A 54 -18.46 10.39 -10.08
CA GLN A 54 -19.66 9.60 -10.35
C GLN A 54 -20.34 10.07 -11.64
N ALA A 55 -20.86 9.10 -12.42
CA ALA A 55 -21.70 9.43 -13.56
C ALA A 55 -22.96 10.16 -13.09
N ASN A 56 -23.48 11.05 -13.93
CA ASN A 56 -24.76 11.70 -13.67
C ASN A 56 -25.94 10.69 -13.80
N ILE A 57 -27.15 11.14 -13.54
CA ILE A 57 -28.37 10.30 -13.61
C ILE A 57 -28.61 9.68 -15.00
N GLU A 58 -27.97 10.24 -16.04
CA GLU A 58 -28.05 9.74 -17.43
C GLU A 58 -26.90 8.75 -17.72
N GLY A 59 -26.06 8.40 -16.73
CA GLY A 59 -24.90 7.52 -16.87
C GLY A 59 -23.71 8.17 -17.60
N ARG A 60 -23.65 9.52 -17.66
CA ARG A 60 -22.60 10.24 -18.40
C ARG A 60 -21.62 10.96 -17.47
N GLY A 61 -20.40 11.12 -17.96
CA GLY A 61 -19.39 11.95 -17.31
C GLY A 61 -18.75 11.31 -16.08
N GLY A 62 -18.93 10.01 -15.83
CA GLY A 62 -18.18 9.26 -14.83
C GLY A 62 -16.70 9.17 -15.20
N ILE A 63 -15.83 9.20 -14.21
CA ILE A 63 -14.39 8.96 -14.34
C ILE A 63 -14.00 8.01 -13.21
N GLU A 64 -13.63 6.80 -13.59
CA GLU A 64 -13.31 5.73 -12.66
C GLU A 64 -11.84 5.81 -12.19
N LEU A 65 -11.56 5.25 -11.02
CA LEU A 65 -10.20 5.19 -10.46
C LEU A 65 -9.18 4.61 -11.43
N GLU A 66 -9.54 3.55 -12.15
CA GLU A 66 -8.66 2.89 -13.13
C GLU A 66 -8.21 3.86 -14.23
N GLN A 67 -9.12 4.70 -14.72
CA GLN A 67 -8.81 5.72 -15.73
C GLN A 67 -7.88 6.80 -15.16
N LEU A 68 -8.12 7.21 -13.91
CA LEU A 68 -7.28 8.21 -13.23
C LEU A 68 -5.89 7.70 -12.94
N VAL A 69 -5.74 6.43 -12.52
CA VAL A 69 -4.41 5.82 -12.35
C VAL A 69 -3.64 5.86 -13.67
N ARG A 70 -4.26 5.43 -14.78
CA ARG A 70 -3.63 5.49 -16.11
C ARG A 70 -3.28 6.92 -16.55
N MET A 71 -4.14 7.90 -16.23
CA MET A 71 -3.85 9.31 -16.49
C MET A 71 -2.69 9.81 -15.64
N GLY A 72 -2.71 9.54 -14.35
CA GLY A 72 -1.66 9.94 -13.41
C GLY A 72 -0.29 9.42 -13.83
N LEU A 73 -0.20 8.18 -14.30
CA LEU A 73 1.04 7.59 -14.79
C LEU A 73 1.66 8.33 -16.01
N ARG A 74 0.83 9.03 -16.79
CA ARG A 74 1.29 9.86 -17.93
C ARG A 74 1.75 11.25 -17.52
N MET A 75 1.53 11.64 -16.27
CA MET A 75 1.95 12.93 -15.72
C MET A 75 3.40 12.93 -15.23
N ASN A 76 4.15 11.86 -15.56
CA ASN A 76 5.54 11.65 -15.13
C ASN A 76 5.74 11.77 -13.61
N PRO A 77 4.97 11.02 -12.80
CA PRO A 77 5.15 11.03 -11.35
C PRO A 77 6.40 10.25 -10.96
N ASP A 78 7.06 10.66 -9.88
CA ASP A 78 8.03 9.82 -9.17
C ASP A 78 7.29 8.74 -8.39
N ARG A 79 6.17 9.10 -7.72
CA ARG A 79 5.32 8.14 -7.01
C ARG A 79 3.83 8.38 -7.26
N VAL A 80 3.09 7.28 -7.23
CA VAL A 80 1.62 7.30 -7.30
C VAL A 80 1.05 6.78 -5.98
N MET A 81 0.11 7.55 -5.42
CA MET A 81 -0.61 7.18 -4.20
C MET A 81 -2.07 6.93 -4.55
N VAL A 82 -2.55 5.70 -4.36
CA VAL A 82 -3.98 5.40 -4.52
C VAL A 82 -4.62 5.32 -3.13
N GLY A 83 -5.54 6.24 -2.86
CA GLY A 83 -6.18 6.36 -1.55
C GLY A 83 -6.80 5.04 -1.09
N GLU A 84 -7.55 4.37 -1.96
CA GLU A 84 -8.07 3.03 -1.74
C GLU A 84 -8.25 2.27 -3.05
N VAL A 85 -7.73 1.05 -3.09
CA VAL A 85 -7.93 0.11 -4.20
C VAL A 85 -9.09 -0.83 -3.87
N ARG A 86 -10.06 -0.89 -4.78
CA ARG A 86 -11.29 -1.70 -4.63
C ARG A 86 -11.56 -2.60 -5.83
N GLY A 87 -10.75 -2.51 -6.88
CA GLY A 87 -11.01 -3.19 -8.14
C GLY A 87 -9.82 -3.22 -9.09
N PRO A 88 -10.10 -3.17 -10.41
CA PRO A 88 -9.11 -3.36 -11.47
C PRO A 88 -8.03 -2.27 -11.53
N GLU A 89 -8.21 -1.12 -10.89
CA GLU A 89 -7.20 -0.06 -10.77
C GLU A 89 -5.89 -0.54 -10.15
N LEU A 90 -5.92 -1.67 -9.43
CA LEU A 90 -4.71 -2.30 -8.91
C LEU A 90 -3.74 -2.69 -10.03
N VAL A 91 -4.24 -3.21 -11.14
CA VAL A 91 -3.40 -3.74 -12.22
C VAL A 91 -2.49 -2.66 -12.85
N PRO A 92 -3.00 -1.52 -13.33
CA PRO A 92 -2.14 -0.47 -13.88
C PRO A 92 -1.19 0.12 -12.82
N MET A 93 -1.58 0.15 -11.55
CA MET A 93 -0.71 0.57 -10.46
C MET A 93 0.47 -0.39 -10.29
N LEU A 94 0.22 -1.70 -10.20
CA LEU A 94 1.27 -2.71 -10.09
C LEU A 94 2.22 -2.67 -11.29
N LEU A 95 1.67 -2.56 -12.52
CA LEU A 95 2.48 -2.42 -13.73
C LEU A 95 3.41 -1.19 -13.67
N ALA A 96 2.94 -0.09 -13.12
CA ALA A 96 3.75 1.11 -12.97
C ALA A 96 4.90 0.92 -11.96
N MET A 97 4.62 0.26 -10.84
CA MET A 97 5.61 -0.04 -9.80
C MET A 97 6.73 -0.93 -10.34
N THR A 98 6.43 -1.88 -11.26
CA THR A 98 7.47 -2.69 -11.93
C THR A 98 8.32 -1.93 -12.94
N GLN A 99 7.98 -0.68 -13.27
CA GLN A 99 8.66 0.16 -14.26
C GLN A 99 9.46 1.32 -13.64
N GLY A 100 9.91 1.17 -12.40
CA GLY A 100 10.78 2.13 -11.72
C GLY A 100 10.03 3.29 -11.03
N ARG A 101 8.77 3.07 -10.63
CA ARG A 101 8.04 3.98 -9.74
C ARG A 101 8.02 3.41 -8.32
N ASP A 102 9.23 3.17 -7.82
CA ASP A 102 9.45 2.60 -6.50
C ASP A 102 8.87 3.51 -5.40
N GLY A 103 8.37 2.88 -4.33
CA GLY A 103 7.78 3.61 -3.22
C GLY A 103 6.38 4.18 -3.46
N SER A 104 5.71 3.84 -4.58
CA SER A 104 4.28 4.07 -4.75
C SER A 104 3.48 3.29 -3.70
N MET A 105 2.36 3.83 -3.25
CA MET A 105 1.60 3.26 -2.14
C MET A 105 0.10 3.24 -2.43
N CYS A 106 -0.58 2.23 -1.89
CA CYS A 106 -2.05 2.22 -1.89
C CYS A 106 -2.59 1.64 -0.59
N THR A 107 -3.87 1.86 -0.34
CA THR A 107 -4.59 1.13 0.69
C THR A 107 -5.54 0.12 0.08
N ILE A 108 -5.76 -0.98 0.77
CA ILE A 108 -6.69 -2.03 0.37
C ILE A 108 -7.43 -2.54 1.61
N HIS A 109 -8.72 -2.83 1.48
CA HIS A 109 -9.48 -3.45 2.55
C HIS A 109 -9.22 -4.96 2.58
N ALA A 110 -8.77 -5.47 3.73
CA ALA A 110 -8.64 -6.91 3.96
C ALA A 110 -8.82 -7.25 5.43
N ALA A 111 -9.19 -8.48 5.72
CA ALA A 111 -9.38 -8.96 7.09
C ALA A 111 -8.07 -9.25 7.82
N SER A 112 -6.97 -9.48 7.09
CA SER A 112 -5.61 -9.65 7.60
C SER A 112 -4.59 -9.25 6.54
N ALA A 113 -3.30 -9.18 6.91
CA ALA A 113 -2.21 -8.92 5.97
C ALA A 113 -2.20 -9.93 4.81
N ARG A 114 -2.43 -11.22 5.08
CA ARG A 114 -2.42 -12.27 4.05
C ARG A 114 -3.64 -12.24 3.14
N HIS A 115 -4.81 -11.83 3.62
CA HIS A 115 -6.01 -11.68 2.78
C HIS A 115 -5.89 -10.59 1.70
N VAL A 116 -4.84 -9.75 1.77
CA VAL A 116 -4.51 -8.83 0.68
C VAL A 116 -4.15 -9.57 -0.58
N PHE A 117 -3.43 -10.66 -0.44
CA PHE A 117 -3.02 -11.47 -1.59
C PHE A 117 -4.25 -12.00 -2.33
N ASP A 118 -5.20 -12.58 -1.60
CA ASP A 118 -6.46 -13.05 -2.19
C ASP A 118 -7.23 -11.92 -2.90
N ARG A 119 -7.26 -10.73 -2.27
CA ARG A 119 -7.89 -9.56 -2.87
C ARG A 119 -7.19 -9.12 -4.14
N ALA A 120 -5.87 -9.06 -4.12
CA ALA A 120 -5.08 -8.66 -5.28
C ALA A 120 -5.26 -9.62 -6.45
N LEU A 121 -5.25 -10.92 -6.20
CA LEU A 121 -5.52 -11.95 -7.20
C LEU A 121 -6.93 -11.78 -7.79
N MET A 122 -7.93 -11.57 -6.94
CA MET A 122 -9.31 -11.34 -7.37
C MET A 122 -9.44 -10.08 -8.24
N TYR A 123 -8.78 -8.99 -7.89
CA TYR A 123 -8.82 -7.74 -8.67
C TYR A 123 -8.16 -7.90 -10.04
N GLY A 124 -7.11 -8.70 -10.15
CA GLY A 124 -6.50 -9.04 -11.44
C GLY A 124 -7.42 -9.78 -12.39
N LEU A 125 -8.34 -10.61 -11.84
CA LEU A 125 -9.35 -11.34 -12.63
C LEU A 125 -10.46 -10.45 -13.19
N LEU A 126 -10.66 -9.25 -12.62
CA LEU A 126 -11.74 -8.37 -13.03
C LEU A 126 -11.49 -7.76 -14.41
N PRO A 127 -12.55 -7.51 -15.22
CA PRO A 127 -12.44 -6.70 -16.41
C PRO A 127 -11.89 -5.30 -16.09
N PRO A 128 -11.17 -4.69 -17.01
CA PRO A 128 -10.89 -5.11 -18.38
C PRO A 128 -9.69 -6.05 -18.54
N TYR A 129 -8.97 -6.41 -17.45
CA TYR A 129 -7.70 -7.14 -17.56
C TYR A 129 -7.89 -8.65 -17.67
N GLY A 130 -8.70 -9.27 -16.82
CA GLY A 130 -8.95 -10.71 -16.85
C GLY A 130 -7.67 -11.56 -16.73
N LEU A 131 -6.71 -11.11 -15.91
CA LEU A 131 -5.43 -11.81 -15.79
C LEU A 131 -5.63 -13.19 -15.17
N PRO A 132 -4.93 -14.24 -15.65
CA PRO A 132 -4.86 -15.50 -14.92
C PRO A 132 -4.35 -15.29 -13.50
N VAL A 133 -4.81 -16.13 -12.54
CA VAL A 133 -4.42 -16.03 -11.12
C VAL A 133 -2.90 -16.03 -10.95
N GLU A 134 -2.22 -16.91 -11.67
CA GLU A 134 -0.76 -17.01 -11.64
C GLU A 134 -0.07 -15.72 -12.14
N ALA A 135 -0.56 -15.14 -13.23
CA ALA A 135 -0.04 -13.87 -13.73
C ALA A 135 -0.27 -12.73 -12.74
N SER A 136 -1.43 -12.70 -12.07
CA SER A 136 -1.73 -11.74 -11.02
C SER A 136 -0.81 -11.90 -9.81
N ALA A 137 -0.51 -13.16 -9.41
CA ALA A 137 0.42 -13.44 -8.31
C ALA A 137 1.83 -12.96 -8.61
N HIS A 138 2.35 -13.26 -9.81
CA HIS A 138 3.67 -12.83 -10.23
C HIS A 138 3.76 -11.32 -10.37
N LEU A 139 2.75 -10.66 -10.95
CA LEU A 139 2.69 -9.21 -11.07
C LEU A 139 2.71 -8.55 -9.67
N PHE A 140 1.89 -9.04 -8.75
CA PHE A 140 1.87 -8.51 -7.38
C PHE A 140 3.23 -8.68 -6.69
N ALA A 141 3.80 -9.88 -6.76
CA ALA A 141 5.07 -10.18 -6.09
C ALA A 141 6.28 -9.44 -6.69
N SER A 142 6.16 -9.00 -7.95
CA SER A 142 7.20 -8.19 -8.62
C SER A 142 7.09 -6.71 -8.31
N ALA A 143 5.90 -6.25 -7.88
CA ALA A 143 5.59 -4.83 -7.71
C ALA A 143 5.56 -4.39 -6.25
N VAL A 144 5.25 -5.30 -5.32
CA VAL A 144 5.00 -4.98 -3.92
C VAL A 144 6.10 -5.54 -3.03
N ASP A 145 6.77 -4.66 -2.30
CA ASP A 145 7.80 -5.04 -1.33
C ASP A 145 7.21 -5.36 0.04
N PHE A 146 6.26 -4.53 0.50
CA PHE A 146 5.73 -4.64 1.86
C PHE A 146 4.20 -4.55 1.89
N VAL A 147 3.64 -5.36 2.79
CA VAL A 147 2.23 -5.29 3.19
C VAL A 147 2.17 -4.93 4.67
N VAL A 148 1.65 -3.75 4.99
CA VAL A 148 1.49 -3.29 6.37
C VAL A 148 0.02 -3.40 6.75
N PHE A 149 -0.28 -4.21 7.76
CA PHE A 149 -1.64 -4.38 8.27
C PHE A 149 -1.83 -3.57 9.56
N ILE A 150 -2.85 -2.73 9.53
CA ILE A 150 -3.27 -1.95 10.71
C ILE A 150 -4.55 -2.56 11.24
N GLY A 151 -4.61 -2.78 12.51
CA GLY A 151 -5.77 -3.32 13.20
C GLY A 151 -6.12 -2.50 14.44
N ASP A 152 -7.26 -2.86 15.00
CA ASP A 152 -7.68 -2.43 16.32
C ASP A 152 -7.64 -3.69 17.20
N PRO A 153 -6.66 -3.86 18.09
CA PRO A 153 -6.53 -5.05 18.92
C PRO A 153 -7.67 -5.19 19.96
N GLY A 154 -8.60 -4.25 19.95
CA GLY A 154 -9.71 -4.20 20.89
C GLY A 154 -9.71 -2.95 21.74
N ALA A 155 -10.77 -2.78 22.53
CA ALA A 155 -10.84 -1.67 23.46
C ALA A 155 -9.86 -1.92 24.61
N ARG A 156 -8.98 -0.96 24.87
CA ARG A 156 -8.18 -0.95 26.12
C ARG A 156 -9.10 -0.91 27.33
N THR A 157 -8.57 -1.27 28.48
CA THR A 157 -9.27 -1.17 29.77
C THR A 157 -9.82 0.23 30.08
N ASP A 158 -9.26 1.28 29.41
CA ASP A 158 -9.71 2.67 29.50
C ASP A 158 -10.81 3.03 28.47
N GLY A 159 -11.31 2.07 27.70
CA GLY A 159 -12.34 2.25 26.66
C GLY A 159 -11.84 2.92 25.37
N ARG A 160 -10.55 3.25 25.26
CA ARG A 160 -9.96 3.84 24.05
C ARG A 160 -9.60 2.75 23.06
N ARG A 161 -9.94 2.97 21.79
CA ARG A 161 -9.49 2.13 20.67
C ARG A 161 -8.05 2.51 20.30
N THR A 162 -7.16 1.56 20.31
CA THR A 162 -5.76 1.76 19.91
C THR A 162 -5.58 1.20 18.52
N ARG A 163 -5.30 2.09 17.58
CA ARG A 163 -4.96 1.69 16.19
C ARG A 163 -3.46 1.50 16.11
N THR A 164 -3.03 0.28 15.81
CA THR A 164 -1.61 -0.06 15.74
C THR A 164 -1.31 -0.85 14.49
N VAL A 165 -0.05 -0.83 14.06
CA VAL A 165 0.45 -1.78 13.10
C VAL A 165 0.39 -3.16 13.76
N GLN A 166 -0.30 -4.10 13.14
CA GLN A 166 -0.47 -5.47 13.66
C GLN A 166 0.51 -6.43 13.01
N THR A 167 0.78 -6.23 11.72
CA THR A 167 1.64 -7.14 10.96
C THR A 167 2.34 -6.37 9.85
N VAL A 168 3.61 -6.68 9.63
CA VAL A 168 4.36 -6.27 8.45
C VAL A 168 4.86 -7.52 7.75
N LEU A 169 4.46 -7.69 6.49
CA LEU A 169 4.95 -8.74 5.61
C LEU A 169 5.90 -8.15 4.58
N GLU A 170 7.03 -8.81 4.34
CA GLU A 170 7.86 -8.62 3.16
C GLU A 170 7.43 -9.61 2.09
N VAL A 171 7.06 -9.15 0.92
CA VAL A 171 6.74 -10.00 -0.23
C VAL A 171 8.05 -10.46 -0.85
N VAL A 172 8.25 -11.77 -0.96
CA VAL A 172 9.53 -12.35 -1.39
C VAL A 172 9.48 -13.02 -2.75
N GLY A 173 8.30 -13.22 -3.30
CA GLY A 173 8.12 -13.81 -4.62
C GLY A 173 6.73 -14.43 -4.81
N ALA A 174 6.56 -15.14 -5.92
CA ALA A 174 5.38 -15.97 -6.18
C ALA A 174 5.80 -17.32 -6.76
N GLU A 175 5.07 -18.36 -6.40
CA GLU A 175 5.20 -19.71 -6.96
C GLU A 175 3.82 -20.19 -7.39
N GLY A 176 3.62 -20.35 -8.70
CA GLY A 176 2.30 -20.60 -9.28
C GLY A 176 1.30 -19.52 -8.89
N GLN A 177 0.27 -19.91 -8.17
CA GLN A 177 -0.79 -19.00 -7.71
C GLN A 177 -0.54 -18.44 -6.29
N MET A 178 0.53 -18.85 -5.63
CA MET A 178 0.81 -18.45 -4.26
C MET A 178 1.82 -17.29 -4.20
N ILE A 179 1.47 -16.26 -3.43
CA ILE A 179 2.39 -15.16 -3.10
C ILE A 179 3.11 -15.54 -1.81
N ALA A 180 4.44 -15.58 -1.86
CA ALA A 180 5.30 -15.85 -0.72
C ALA A 180 5.66 -14.55 0.00
N ALA A 181 5.60 -14.60 1.33
CA ALA A 181 5.94 -13.45 2.16
C ALA A 181 6.53 -13.87 3.51
N ASN A 182 7.56 -13.14 3.93
CA ASN A 182 8.15 -13.22 5.27
C ASN A 182 7.39 -12.30 6.21
N GLU A 183 7.13 -12.75 7.42
CA GLU A 183 6.57 -11.92 8.48
C GLU A 183 7.72 -11.25 9.22
N LEU A 184 7.83 -9.92 9.09
CA LEU A 184 8.89 -9.13 9.72
C LEU A 184 8.50 -8.60 11.09
N TYR A 185 7.20 -8.38 11.29
CA TYR A 185 6.63 -7.82 12.51
C TYR A 185 5.24 -8.36 12.75
N THR A 186 4.95 -8.70 13.99
CA THR A 186 3.59 -8.95 14.47
C THR A 186 3.41 -8.37 15.87
N ALA A 187 2.25 -7.80 16.14
CA ALA A 187 1.88 -7.33 17.46
C ALA A 187 1.08 -8.38 18.20
N ASP A 188 1.17 -8.40 19.52
CA ASP A 188 0.26 -9.16 20.37
C ASP A 188 -1.12 -8.47 20.48
N THR A 189 -2.02 -9.07 21.26
CA THR A 189 -3.38 -8.54 21.50
C THR A 189 -3.39 -7.19 22.18
N ASP A 190 -2.31 -6.83 22.89
CA ASP A 190 -2.17 -5.56 23.58
C ASP A 190 -1.41 -4.51 22.75
N GLY A 191 -0.97 -4.90 21.54
CA GLY A 191 -0.25 -4.03 20.60
C GLY A 191 1.25 -3.95 20.87
N HIS A 192 1.81 -4.83 21.70
CA HIS A 192 3.25 -4.95 21.90
C HIS A 192 3.88 -5.84 20.81
N GLU A 193 5.15 -5.59 20.53
CA GLU A 193 5.92 -6.39 19.61
C GLU A 193 6.00 -7.85 20.09
N ARG A 194 5.72 -8.79 19.18
CA ARG A 194 5.91 -10.20 19.41
C ARG A 194 7.12 -10.68 18.62
N ALA A 195 7.92 -11.56 19.22
CA ALA A 195 8.97 -12.27 18.48
C ALA A 195 8.37 -12.98 17.26
N VAL A 196 8.98 -12.77 16.10
CA VAL A 196 8.57 -13.41 14.86
C VAL A 196 9.56 -14.55 14.59
N ASP A 197 9.07 -15.79 14.72
CA ASP A 197 9.83 -17.00 14.32
C ASP A 197 9.71 -17.18 12.80
N GLY A 198 10.47 -16.40 12.07
CA GLY A 198 10.45 -16.41 10.60
C GLY A 198 11.81 -16.15 10.00
N PRO A 199 11.95 -16.36 8.68
CA PRO A 199 13.20 -16.01 8.00
C PRO A 199 13.45 -14.51 8.12
N PRO A 200 14.71 -14.08 8.25
CA PRO A 200 15.05 -12.67 8.32
C PRO A 200 14.70 -11.98 7.00
N MET A 201 14.56 -10.66 7.05
CA MET A 201 14.42 -9.81 5.86
C MET A 201 15.44 -10.19 4.79
N ARG A 202 15.03 -10.20 3.52
CA ARG A 202 15.95 -10.48 2.39
C ARG A 202 17.18 -9.55 2.42
N SER A 203 18.32 -10.09 2.06
CA SER A 203 19.57 -9.32 1.99
C SER A 203 19.50 -8.15 1.01
N THR A 204 18.77 -8.29 -0.09
CA THR A 204 18.52 -7.22 -1.07
C THR A 204 17.71 -6.10 -0.45
N THR A 205 16.56 -6.39 0.13
CA THR A 205 15.70 -5.41 0.82
C THR A 205 16.46 -4.69 1.93
N ARG A 206 17.23 -5.44 2.72
CA ARG A 206 18.09 -4.86 3.77
C ARG A 206 19.14 -3.90 3.19
N ALA A 207 19.77 -4.27 2.08
CA ALA A 207 20.77 -3.41 1.42
C ALA A 207 20.15 -2.13 0.87
N ASP A 208 18.92 -2.21 0.34
CA ASP A 208 18.17 -1.06 -0.17
C ASP A 208 17.79 -0.10 0.96
N LEU A 209 17.29 -0.62 2.07
CA LEU A 209 16.97 0.19 3.26
C LEU A 209 18.21 0.88 3.84
N LEU A 210 19.35 0.20 3.89
CA LEU A 210 20.61 0.80 4.33
C LEU A 210 21.07 1.92 3.38
N ARG A 211 20.92 1.72 2.06
CA ARG A 211 21.22 2.76 1.07
C ARG A 211 20.29 3.97 1.19
N ALA A 212 19.05 3.74 1.56
CA ALA A 212 18.09 4.79 1.86
C ALA A 212 18.32 5.48 3.22
N GLY A 213 19.35 5.08 3.97
CA GLY A 213 19.75 5.75 5.21
C GLY A 213 19.12 5.17 6.48
N LEU A 214 18.46 3.99 6.41
CA LEU A 214 17.94 3.36 7.62
C LEU A 214 19.10 2.95 8.54
N PRO A 215 19.12 3.37 9.83
CA PRO A 215 20.17 3.01 10.78
C PRO A 215 20.29 1.50 10.97
N THR A 216 21.53 1.01 10.99
CA THR A 216 21.82 -0.43 11.09
C THR A 216 21.27 -1.07 12.36
N ASP A 217 21.25 -0.33 13.46
CA ASP A 217 20.75 -0.77 14.76
C ASP A 217 19.24 -1.05 14.74
N LEU A 218 18.48 -0.35 13.89
CA LEU A 218 17.05 -0.62 13.70
C LEU A 218 16.82 -1.94 12.95
N LEU A 219 17.75 -2.33 12.07
CA LEU A 219 17.68 -3.60 11.33
C LEU A 219 18.21 -4.81 12.12
N LEU A 220 18.91 -4.56 13.22
CA LEU A 220 19.54 -5.60 14.05
C LEU A 220 18.77 -5.82 15.37
N ARG A 221 17.69 -5.07 15.63
CA ARG A 221 16.88 -5.32 16.81
C ARG A 221 16.24 -6.70 16.72
N THR A 222 16.89 -7.67 17.32
CA THR A 222 16.21 -8.83 17.86
C THR A 222 15.29 -8.31 18.96
N PRO A 223 14.00 -8.61 18.94
CA PRO A 223 13.13 -8.29 20.07
C PRO A 223 13.71 -8.87 21.35
N PRO A 224 13.57 -8.16 22.48
CA PRO A 224 14.09 -8.59 23.78
C PRO A 224 13.46 -9.89 24.23
#